data_fcb11c481cae7e437a88f4debcb80ffa
#
_entry.id   fcb11c481cae7e437a88f4debcb80ffa
#
_cell.length_a   1.000
_cell.length_b   1.000
_cell.length_c   1.000
_cell.angle_alpha   90.00
_cell.angle_beta   90.00
_cell.angle_gamma   90.00
#
_symmetry.space_group_name_H-M   'P 1'
#
loop_
_entity.id
_entity.type
_entity.pdbx_description
1 polymer ?
#
loop_
_entity_poly.entity_id
_entity_poly.type
_entity_poly.pdbx_seq_one_letter_code
_entity_poly.pdbx_strand_id
1 'polypeptide(L)'
;MGPDTAWLSRKWRDELGYGSALVPRRAAMVLPALEPPRDIVVTSEKALKIDAARQLALDLFGAEVPVEGVKTVSGVPEQPVDDEALRGAHHRTEGVDAECVVSFENGLFFETVDAPEAWTAVEDYVGPRGVAVDRAAVVVVVRGTRYEGVGAGVLVPRRFAEASEASEWALTAGKAMAAAWGVPHDDWHAALVGVDRAALIRSVWWPREST
;
A
#
# COMPACT_ATOMS: atom_id res chain seq x y z
N MET A 1 25.67 -8.28 14.64
CA MET A 1 25.51 -8.62 13.20
C MET A 1 24.03 -8.91 13.02
N GLY A 2 23.30 -8.06 12.31
CA GLY A 2 21.90 -8.33 11.96
C GLY A 2 21.81 -9.51 10.99
N PRO A 3 20.67 -10.22 10.95
CA PRO A 3 20.47 -11.30 10.00
C PRO A 3 20.67 -10.79 8.57
N ASP A 4 21.35 -11.59 7.75
CA ASP A 4 21.54 -11.31 6.33
C ASP A 4 20.17 -11.22 5.65
N THR A 5 19.70 -10.00 5.41
CA THR A 5 18.39 -9.74 4.80
C THR A 5 18.30 -10.30 3.37
N ALA A 6 19.44 -10.46 2.70
CA ALA A 6 19.51 -11.12 1.39
C ALA A 6 19.25 -12.63 1.50
N TRP A 7 19.56 -13.26 2.65
CA TRP A 7 19.21 -14.65 2.92
C TRP A 7 17.70 -14.81 3.15
N LEU A 8 17.09 -13.92 3.93
CA LEU A 8 15.64 -13.92 4.17
C LEU A 8 14.87 -13.74 2.84
N SER A 9 15.26 -12.80 2.00
CA SER A 9 14.60 -12.57 0.71
C SER A 9 14.79 -13.74 -0.28
N ARG A 10 15.91 -14.48 -0.21
CA ARG A 10 16.12 -15.71 -0.98
C ARG A 10 15.29 -16.86 -0.42
N LYS A 11 15.32 -17.06 0.90
CA LYS A 11 14.52 -18.10 1.57
C LYS A 11 13.04 -17.96 1.28
N TRP A 12 12.53 -16.72 1.28
CA TRP A 12 11.15 -16.43 0.95
C TRP A 12 10.84 -16.73 -0.52
N ARG A 13 11.74 -16.44 -1.44
CA ARG A 13 11.54 -16.74 -2.87
C ARG A 13 11.65 -18.21 -3.20
N ASP A 14 12.65 -18.88 -2.64
CA ASP A 14 13.05 -20.22 -3.07
C ASP A 14 12.33 -21.33 -2.30
N GLU A 15 12.10 -21.16 -0.97
CA GLU A 15 11.49 -22.19 -0.14
C GLU A 15 9.95 -22.07 -0.06
N LEU A 16 9.41 -20.87 -0.23
CA LEU A 16 7.98 -20.61 -0.08
C LEU A 16 7.28 -20.30 -1.41
N GLY A 17 7.98 -20.43 -2.53
CA GLY A 17 7.41 -20.19 -3.86
C GLY A 17 7.04 -18.72 -4.11
N TYR A 18 7.60 -17.78 -3.32
CA TYR A 18 7.30 -16.36 -3.36
C TYR A 18 7.90 -15.62 -4.58
N GLY A 19 8.01 -16.25 -5.72
CA GLY A 19 8.18 -15.53 -6.97
C GLY A 19 7.04 -14.52 -7.22
N SER A 20 6.00 -14.55 -6.38
CA SER A 20 4.80 -13.71 -6.50
C SER A 20 4.12 -13.41 -5.16
N ALA A 21 4.87 -12.97 -4.14
CA ALA A 21 4.24 -12.38 -2.94
C ALA A 21 3.40 -11.13 -3.27
N LEU A 22 3.55 -10.62 -4.50
CA LEU A 22 2.73 -9.55 -5.05
C LEU A 22 1.35 -10.08 -5.42
N VAL A 23 0.35 -9.68 -4.64
CA VAL A 23 -1.04 -9.91 -4.98
C VAL A 23 -1.48 -8.83 -5.96
N PRO A 24 -2.01 -9.18 -7.15
CA PRO A 24 -2.47 -8.22 -8.13
C PRO A 24 -3.47 -7.21 -7.56
N ARG A 25 -3.61 -6.08 -8.23
CA ARG A 25 -4.58 -5.05 -7.89
C ARG A 25 -6.00 -5.58 -7.91
N ARG A 26 -6.83 -5.12 -6.97
CA ARG A 26 -8.28 -5.38 -7.02
C ARG A 26 -8.97 -4.60 -8.15
N ALA A 27 -8.53 -3.36 -8.39
CA ALA A 27 -9.02 -2.51 -9.47
C ALA A 27 -7.92 -1.55 -9.91
N ALA A 28 -7.87 -1.26 -11.20
CA ALA A 28 -7.04 -0.19 -11.72
C ALA A 28 -7.83 1.12 -11.63
N MET A 29 -7.24 2.15 -11.00
CA MET A 29 -7.75 3.49 -11.13
C MET A 29 -7.31 4.05 -12.48
N VAL A 30 -8.25 4.27 -13.38
CA VAL A 30 -7.98 4.93 -14.64
C VAL A 30 -8.29 6.41 -14.47
N LEU A 31 -7.25 7.24 -14.50
CA LEU A 31 -7.44 8.67 -14.62
C LEU A 31 -7.68 9.02 -16.09
N PRO A 32 -8.68 9.89 -16.38
CA PRO A 32 -8.82 10.42 -17.72
C PRO A 32 -7.59 11.24 -18.12
N ALA A 33 -7.50 11.60 -19.40
CA ALA A 33 -6.47 12.52 -19.86
C ALA A 33 -6.67 13.89 -19.19
N LEU A 34 -5.92 14.14 -18.11
CA LEU A 34 -5.98 15.38 -17.34
C LEU A 34 -4.79 16.27 -17.73
N GLU A 35 -5.06 17.56 -17.83
CA GLU A 35 -3.99 18.56 -17.82
C GLU A 35 -3.24 18.51 -16.50
N PRO A 36 -1.91 18.70 -16.46
CA PRO A 36 -1.15 18.75 -15.22
C PRO A 36 -1.77 19.77 -14.25
N PRO A 37 -1.97 19.41 -12.97
CA PRO A 37 -2.36 20.40 -11.97
C PRO A 37 -1.18 21.36 -11.70
N ARG A 38 -1.46 22.54 -11.17
CA ARG A 38 -0.41 23.50 -10.78
C ARG A 38 0.45 22.99 -9.63
N ASP A 39 -0.18 22.26 -8.71
CA ASP A 39 0.42 21.68 -7.53
C ASP A 39 -0.31 20.39 -7.10
N ILE A 40 0.39 19.59 -6.32
CA ILE A 40 -0.18 18.38 -5.70
C ILE A 40 0.07 18.47 -4.19
N VAL A 41 -0.99 18.35 -3.40
CA VAL A 41 -0.91 18.20 -1.95
C VAL A 41 -1.09 16.74 -1.57
N VAL A 42 -0.07 16.17 -0.92
CA VAL A 42 -0.12 14.82 -0.34
C VAL A 42 -0.54 14.93 1.12
N THR A 43 -1.56 14.20 1.53
CA THR A 43 -2.11 14.25 2.91
C THR A 43 -1.22 13.53 3.93
N SER A 44 0.09 13.62 3.77
CA SER A 44 1.12 13.02 4.63
C SER A 44 2.45 13.75 4.46
N GLU A 45 3.16 13.96 5.55
CA GLU A 45 4.52 14.50 5.56
C GLU A 45 5.61 13.41 5.37
N LYS A 46 5.22 12.14 5.22
CA LYS A 46 6.19 11.05 5.02
C LYS A 46 6.85 11.16 3.65
N ALA A 47 8.18 11.29 3.64
CA ALA A 47 8.97 11.46 2.42
C ALA A 47 8.62 10.41 1.35
N LEU A 48 8.49 9.14 1.73
CA LEU A 48 8.13 8.05 0.84
C LEU A 48 6.81 8.28 0.09
N LYS A 49 5.78 8.84 0.76
CA LYS A 49 4.50 9.15 0.12
C LYS A 49 4.60 10.36 -0.81
N ILE A 50 5.38 11.35 -0.42
CA ILE A 50 5.66 12.53 -1.24
C ILE A 50 6.43 12.13 -2.50
N ASP A 51 7.47 11.31 -2.37
CA ASP A 51 8.26 10.84 -3.50
C ASP A 51 7.45 9.92 -4.44
N ALA A 52 6.58 9.08 -3.89
CA ALA A 52 5.64 8.29 -4.70
C ALA A 52 4.72 9.20 -5.53
N ALA A 53 4.23 10.30 -4.96
CA ALA A 53 3.37 11.25 -5.68
C ALA A 53 4.15 12.03 -6.75
N ARG A 54 5.41 12.42 -6.50
CA ARG A 54 6.28 13.05 -7.51
C ARG A 54 6.51 12.15 -8.71
N GLN A 55 6.90 10.91 -8.45
CA GLN A 55 7.11 9.93 -9.53
C GLN A 55 5.83 9.69 -10.32
N LEU A 56 4.72 9.62 -9.62
CA LEU A 56 3.42 9.47 -10.24
C LEU A 56 3.09 10.66 -11.16
N ALA A 57 3.34 11.90 -10.71
CA ALA A 57 3.12 13.09 -11.54
C ALA A 57 3.94 13.03 -12.83
N LEU A 58 5.21 12.61 -12.75
CA LEU A 58 6.06 12.37 -13.92
C LEU A 58 5.48 11.30 -14.85
N ASP A 59 5.03 10.18 -14.30
CA ASP A 59 4.47 9.07 -15.09
C ASP A 59 3.16 9.47 -15.81
N LEU A 60 2.33 10.29 -15.14
CA LEU A 60 1.02 10.69 -15.67
C LEU A 60 1.08 11.88 -16.63
N PHE A 61 1.88 12.88 -16.30
CA PHE A 61 1.87 14.17 -16.99
C PHE A 61 3.11 14.38 -17.88
N GLY A 62 4.14 13.54 -17.71
CA GLY A 62 5.42 13.75 -18.40
C GLY A 62 6.15 15.04 -18.00
N ALA A 63 5.75 15.63 -16.85
CA ALA A 63 6.27 16.89 -16.34
C ALA A 63 6.43 16.84 -14.82
N GLU A 64 7.37 17.61 -14.30
CA GLU A 64 7.49 17.85 -12.87
C GLU A 64 6.35 18.78 -12.41
N VAL A 65 5.60 18.32 -11.40
CA VAL A 65 4.59 19.11 -10.73
C VAL A 65 5.05 19.34 -9.30
N PRO A 66 4.97 20.56 -8.74
CA PRO A 66 5.27 20.80 -7.34
C PRO A 66 4.42 19.89 -6.43
N VAL A 67 5.09 19.20 -5.49
CA VAL A 67 4.42 18.30 -4.54
C VAL A 67 4.82 18.69 -3.14
N GLU A 68 3.84 18.99 -2.30
CA GLU A 68 4.02 19.23 -0.88
C GLU A 68 3.25 18.22 -0.03
N GLY A 69 3.73 17.98 1.20
CA GLY A 69 3.09 17.11 2.15
C GLY A 69 2.44 17.89 3.28
N VAL A 70 1.21 17.52 3.64
CA VAL A 70 0.52 18.08 4.80
C VAL A 70 0.06 16.97 5.73
N LYS A 71 0.18 17.17 7.04
CA LYS A 71 -0.30 16.21 8.01
C LYS A 71 -1.81 16.33 8.18
N THR A 72 -2.52 15.24 7.91
CA THR A 72 -3.98 15.14 8.12
C THR A 72 -4.31 13.93 8.99
N VAL A 73 -5.54 13.88 9.52
CA VAL A 73 -6.04 12.80 10.36
C VAL A 73 -6.84 11.81 9.51
N SER A 74 -6.60 10.51 9.67
CA SER A 74 -7.34 9.48 8.95
C SER A 74 -8.69 9.14 9.59
N GLY A 75 -8.81 9.32 10.91
CA GLY A 75 -10.02 8.93 11.65
C GLY A 75 -10.28 7.43 11.71
N VAL A 76 -9.29 6.60 11.37
CA VAL A 76 -9.35 5.13 11.42
C VAL A 76 -8.27 4.58 12.37
N PRO A 77 -8.36 3.32 12.81
CA PRO A 77 -7.33 2.68 13.64
C PRO A 77 -5.93 2.74 13.03
N GLU A 78 -4.90 2.49 13.84
CA GLU A 78 -3.49 2.47 13.38
C GLU A 78 -3.28 1.38 12.31
N GLN A 79 -3.98 0.24 12.43
CA GLN A 79 -4.10 -0.78 11.39
C GLN A 79 -5.52 -0.78 10.83
N PRO A 80 -5.79 -0.04 9.75
CA PRO A 80 -7.08 -0.12 9.08
C PRO A 80 -7.29 -1.49 8.42
N VAL A 81 -8.54 -1.92 8.35
CA VAL A 81 -8.92 -3.21 7.78
C VAL A 81 -9.97 -3.02 6.70
N ASP A 82 -9.76 -3.67 5.55
CA ASP A 82 -10.68 -3.66 4.41
C ASP A 82 -11.09 -2.21 4.02
N ASP A 83 -12.37 -1.90 4.03
CA ASP A 83 -12.89 -0.58 3.62
C ASP A 83 -12.45 0.57 4.56
N GLU A 84 -11.93 0.27 5.75
CA GLU A 84 -11.39 1.31 6.63
C GLU A 84 -10.19 2.03 6.01
N ALA A 85 -9.34 1.31 5.26
CA ALA A 85 -8.21 1.93 4.59
C ALA A 85 -8.67 2.98 3.56
N LEU A 86 -9.69 2.65 2.77
CA LEU A 86 -10.26 3.60 1.81
C LEU A 86 -10.95 4.76 2.52
N ARG A 87 -11.72 4.46 3.58
CA ARG A 87 -12.37 5.48 4.41
C ARG A 87 -11.35 6.43 5.05
N GLY A 88 -10.23 5.90 5.58
CA GLY A 88 -9.15 6.71 6.12
C GLY A 88 -8.50 7.61 5.06
N ALA A 89 -8.27 7.09 3.85
CA ALA A 89 -7.77 7.88 2.74
C ALA A 89 -8.74 8.99 2.34
N HIS A 90 -10.06 8.75 2.37
CA HIS A 90 -11.08 9.79 2.14
C HIS A 90 -11.05 10.89 3.19
N HIS A 91 -11.10 10.54 4.49
CA HIS A 91 -11.08 11.54 5.56
C HIS A 91 -9.87 12.46 5.48
N ARG A 92 -8.72 11.92 5.09
CA ARG A 92 -7.51 12.71 4.93
C ARG A 92 -7.62 13.79 3.85
N THR A 93 -8.50 13.64 2.86
CA THR A 93 -8.71 14.66 1.81
C THR A 93 -9.64 15.77 2.23
N GLU A 94 -10.40 15.58 3.32
CA GLU A 94 -11.38 16.56 3.78
C GLU A 94 -10.71 17.84 4.28
N GLY A 95 -11.21 18.97 3.84
CA GLY A 95 -10.71 20.29 4.25
C GLY A 95 -9.35 20.68 3.66
N VAL A 96 -8.78 19.87 2.77
CA VAL A 96 -7.57 20.25 2.03
C VAL A 96 -7.96 20.99 0.77
N ASP A 97 -7.58 22.27 0.70
CA ASP A 97 -7.86 23.15 -0.45
C ASP A 97 -6.64 23.17 -1.39
N ALA A 98 -6.70 22.40 -2.47
CA ALA A 98 -5.69 22.34 -3.51
C ALA A 98 -6.29 21.88 -4.83
N GLU A 99 -5.63 22.20 -5.95
CA GLU A 99 -6.09 21.76 -7.27
C GLU A 99 -6.03 20.23 -7.43
N CYS A 100 -5.03 19.59 -6.82
CA CYS A 100 -4.91 18.16 -6.74
C CYS A 100 -4.53 17.71 -5.31
N VAL A 101 -5.34 16.86 -4.71
CA VAL A 101 -5.08 16.25 -3.40
C VAL A 101 -4.89 14.76 -3.58
N VAL A 102 -3.79 14.22 -3.03
CA VAL A 102 -3.48 12.78 -3.07
C VAL A 102 -3.39 12.26 -1.65
N SER A 103 -4.17 11.24 -1.36
CA SER A 103 -4.18 10.56 -0.06
C SER A 103 -3.84 9.09 -0.20
N PHE A 104 -3.01 8.60 0.72
CA PHE A 104 -2.62 7.20 0.82
C PHE A 104 -2.88 6.69 2.23
N GLU A 105 -3.60 5.57 2.35
CA GLU A 105 -3.75 4.84 3.60
C GLU A 105 -3.44 3.36 3.38
N ASN A 106 -2.57 2.79 4.22
CA ASN A 106 -2.26 1.37 4.15
C ASN A 106 -3.13 0.60 5.12
N GLY A 107 -3.60 -0.57 4.69
CA GLY A 107 -4.44 -1.43 5.51
C GLY A 107 -4.28 -2.91 5.17
N LEU A 108 -4.81 -3.76 6.03
CA LEU A 108 -4.96 -5.18 5.74
C LEU A 108 -6.30 -5.41 5.03
N PHE A 109 -6.21 -6.06 3.87
CA PHE A 109 -7.38 -6.50 3.12
C PHE A 109 -7.49 -8.02 3.24
N PHE A 110 -8.63 -8.49 3.72
CA PHE A 110 -8.89 -9.93 3.81
C PHE A 110 -9.59 -10.40 2.56
N GLU A 111 -8.94 -11.31 1.84
CA GLU A 111 -9.45 -11.86 0.59
C GLU A 111 -9.87 -13.31 0.80
N THR A 112 -11.11 -13.63 0.43
CA THR A 112 -11.52 -15.03 0.24
C THR A 112 -10.80 -15.54 -0.99
N VAL A 113 -9.90 -16.46 -0.77
CA VAL A 113 -9.16 -17.08 -1.85
C VAL A 113 -9.95 -18.32 -2.28
N ASP A 114 -10.48 -18.30 -3.51
CA ASP A 114 -10.55 -19.54 -4.28
C ASP A 114 -9.07 -19.86 -4.57
N ALA A 115 -8.41 -20.48 -3.58
CA ALA A 115 -6.98 -20.62 -3.59
C ALA A 115 -6.59 -21.50 -4.76
N PRO A 116 -5.71 -21.07 -5.67
CA PRO A 116 -4.98 -22.01 -6.50
C PRO A 116 -4.33 -23.03 -5.56
N GLU A 117 -4.32 -24.32 -5.92
CA GLU A 117 -3.73 -25.40 -5.10
C GLU A 117 -2.30 -25.06 -4.58
N ALA A 118 -1.57 -24.19 -5.29
CA ALA A 118 -0.28 -23.68 -4.87
C ALA A 118 -0.30 -22.81 -3.59
N TRP A 119 -1.45 -22.26 -3.18
CA TRP A 119 -1.57 -21.43 -1.98
C TRP A 119 -2.04 -22.24 -0.76
N THR A 120 -2.67 -23.39 -0.98
CA THR A 120 -3.05 -24.32 0.11
C THR A 120 -1.83 -24.99 0.76
N ALA A 121 -0.67 -24.98 0.09
CA ALA A 121 0.59 -25.44 0.68
C ALA A 121 1.15 -24.45 1.73
N VAL A 122 0.52 -23.28 1.94
CA VAL A 122 0.98 -22.22 2.82
C VAL A 122 -0.03 -22.01 3.94
N GLU A 123 -0.22 -23.02 4.79
CA GLU A 123 -1.08 -22.96 6.00
C GLU A 123 -0.83 -21.72 6.86
N ASP A 124 0.38 -21.14 6.78
CA ASP A 124 0.79 -19.94 7.51
C ASP A 124 0.09 -18.64 7.06
N TYR A 125 -0.70 -18.64 5.97
CA TYR A 125 -1.32 -17.42 5.41
C TYR A 125 -2.84 -17.42 5.46
N VAL A 126 -3.47 -18.59 5.44
CA VAL A 126 -4.93 -18.69 5.43
C VAL A 126 -5.45 -18.69 6.87
N GLY A 127 -6.17 -17.63 7.23
CA GLY A 127 -6.85 -17.50 8.51
C GLY A 127 -8.37 -17.66 8.39
N PRO A 128 -9.10 -17.52 9.51
CA PRO A 128 -10.56 -17.60 9.52
C PRO A 128 -11.25 -16.54 8.63
N ARG A 129 -10.58 -15.41 8.41
CA ARG A 129 -11.06 -14.31 7.55
C ARG A 129 -10.56 -14.40 6.10
N GLY A 130 -9.81 -15.46 5.75
CA GLY A 130 -9.13 -15.58 4.47
C GLY A 130 -7.65 -15.20 4.55
N VAL A 131 -7.10 -14.72 3.45
CA VAL A 131 -5.70 -14.30 3.34
C VAL A 131 -5.59 -12.81 3.59
N ALA A 132 -4.69 -12.40 4.49
CA ALA A 132 -4.40 -11.01 4.75
C ALA A 132 -3.38 -10.46 3.73
N VAL A 133 -3.70 -9.32 3.13
CA VAL A 133 -2.85 -8.62 2.15
C VAL A 133 -2.66 -7.18 2.60
N ASP A 134 -1.41 -6.73 2.80
CA ASP A 134 -1.10 -5.31 3.03
C ASP A 134 -1.16 -4.56 1.70
N ARG A 135 -2.07 -3.62 1.58
CA ARG A 135 -2.31 -2.80 0.39
C ARG A 135 -2.38 -1.32 0.73
N ALA A 136 -2.11 -0.48 -0.26
CA ALA A 136 -2.41 0.94 -0.19
C ALA A 136 -3.77 1.22 -0.83
N ALA A 137 -4.66 1.84 -0.08
CA ALA A 137 -5.82 2.55 -0.62
C ALA A 137 -5.38 3.97 -1.00
N VAL A 138 -5.84 4.45 -2.14
CA VAL A 138 -5.48 5.77 -2.67
C VAL A 138 -6.74 6.52 -3.06
N VAL A 139 -6.82 7.76 -2.66
CA VAL A 139 -7.84 8.72 -3.08
C VAL A 139 -7.16 9.92 -3.71
N VAL A 140 -7.62 10.30 -4.88
CA VAL A 140 -7.16 11.49 -5.60
C VAL A 140 -8.35 12.38 -5.88
N VAL A 141 -8.22 13.64 -5.51
CA VAL A 141 -9.20 14.67 -5.84
C VAL A 141 -8.54 15.66 -6.78
N VAL A 142 -8.99 15.75 -8.02
CA VAL A 142 -8.47 16.70 -9.01
C VAL A 142 -9.60 17.61 -9.43
N ARG A 143 -9.45 18.92 -9.21
CA ARG A 143 -10.45 19.93 -9.57
C ARG A 143 -11.87 19.54 -9.11
N GLY A 144 -11.96 19.02 -7.87
CA GLY A 144 -13.22 18.58 -7.26
C GLY A 144 -13.73 17.21 -7.71
N THR A 145 -13.12 16.57 -8.72
CA THR A 145 -13.47 15.20 -9.10
C THR A 145 -12.63 14.19 -8.33
N ARG A 146 -13.30 13.22 -7.73
CA ARG A 146 -12.67 12.18 -6.90
C ARG A 146 -12.47 10.88 -7.68
N TYR A 147 -11.29 10.31 -7.50
CA TYR A 147 -10.89 8.99 -7.99
C TYR A 147 -10.36 8.17 -6.84
N GLU A 148 -10.61 6.87 -6.84
CA GLU A 148 -10.18 5.98 -5.77
C GLU A 148 -9.75 4.62 -6.31
N GLY A 149 -8.84 3.95 -5.60
CA GLY A 149 -8.38 2.63 -5.98
C GLY A 149 -7.55 1.97 -4.88
N VAL A 150 -7.30 0.69 -5.08
CA VAL A 150 -6.47 -0.13 -4.19
C VAL A 150 -5.34 -0.76 -5.01
N GLY A 151 -4.12 -0.57 -4.55
CA GLY A 151 -2.91 -1.05 -5.23
C GLY A 151 -2.69 -2.55 -5.16
N ALA A 152 -1.64 -3.00 -5.82
CA ALA A 152 -1.05 -4.30 -5.55
C ALA A 152 -0.68 -4.38 -4.06
N GLY A 153 -0.58 -5.58 -3.53
CA GLY A 153 -0.30 -5.79 -2.12
C GLY A 153 0.71 -6.90 -1.88
N VAL A 154 1.07 -7.05 -0.63
CA VAL A 154 1.97 -8.08 -0.15
C VAL A 154 1.22 -8.97 0.83
N LEU A 155 1.36 -10.28 0.64
CA LEU A 155 0.80 -11.26 1.57
C LEU A 155 1.39 -11.08 2.97
N VAL A 156 0.52 -11.08 3.97
CA VAL A 156 0.90 -11.00 5.39
C VAL A 156 0.68 -12.37 6.03
N PRO A 157 1.73 -12.97 6.63
CA PRO A 157 1.57 -14.22 7.35
C PRO A 157 0.49 -14.11 8.43
N ARG A 158 -0.37 -15.11 8.50
CA ARG A 158 -1.53 -15.20 9.38
C ARG A 158 -1.22 -14.76 10.82
N ARG A 159 -0.13 -15.25 11.40
CA ARG A 159 0.28 -14.93 12.78
C ARG A 159 0.43 -13.43 13.05
N PHE A 160 0.81 -12.63 12.04
CA PHE A 160 0.97 -11.18 12.20
C PHE A 160 -0.34 -10.43 12.02
N ALA A 161 -1.22 -10.93 11.15
CA ALA A 161 -2.58 -10.42 11.05
C ALA A 161 -3.36 -10.70 12.35
N GLU A 162 -3.25 -11.90 12.91
CA GLU A 162 -3.83 -12.28 14.19
C GLU A 162 -3.25 -11.48 15.37
N ALA A 163 -1.94 -11.18 15.36
CA ALA A 163 -1.32 -10.31 16.37
C ALA A 163 -1.87 -8.87 16.30
N SER A 164 -2.11 -8.36 15.11
CA SER A 164 -2.77 -7.06 14.93
C SER A 164 -4.20 -7.08 15.46
N GLU A 165 -4.97 -8.10 15.12
CA GLU A 165 -6.35 -8.27 15.59
C GLU A 165 -6.41 -8.41 17.12
N ALA A 166 -5.52 -9.21 17.71
CA ALA A 166 -5.42 -9.40 19.16
C ALA A 166 -5.05 -8.11 19.92
N SER A 167 -4.43 -7.15 19.24
CA SER A 167 -4.14 -5.81 19.77
C SER A 167 -5.30 -4.80 19.55
N GLU A 168 -6.46 -5.26 19.11
CA GLU A 168 -7.56 -4.40 18.67
C GLU A 168 -7.11 -3.38 17.59
N TRP A 169 -6.25 -3.84 16.68
CA TRP A 169 -5.68 -3.05 15.56
C TRP A 169 -4.77 -1.87 15.97
N ALA A 170 -4.31 -1.85 17.24
CA ALA A 170 -3.33 -0.87 17.71
C ALA A 170 -1.91 -1.17 17.24
N LEU A 171 -1.57 -2.46 17.05
CA LEU A 171 -0.31 -2.92 16.48
C LEU A 171 -0.50 -3.21 14.99
N THR A 172 0.27 -2.56 14.11
CA THR A 172 0.22 -2.91 12.69
C THR A 172 0.95 -4.22 12.41
N ALA A 173 0.44 -5.03 11.46
CA ALA A 173 1.10 -6.25 11.04
C ALA A 173 2.52 -5.97 10.53
N GLY A 174 2.75 -4.85 9.85
CA GLY A 174 4.08 -4.42 9.42
C GLY A 174 5.05 -4.17 10.58
N LYS A 175 4.61 -3.56 11.68
CA LYS A 175 5.41 -3.40 12.90
C LYS A 175 5.73 -4.75 13.54
N ALA A 176 4.75 -5.64 13.60
CA ALA A 176 4.94 -6.99 14.15
C ALA A 176 5.94 -7.81 13.31
N MET A 177 5.82 -7.76 11.99
CA MET A 177 6.75 -8.41 11.05
C MET A 177 8.16 -7.83 11.18
N ALA A 178 8.30 -6.52 11.14
CA ALA A 178 9.58 -5.84 11.26
C ALA A 178 10.30 -6.21 12.57
N ALA A 179 9.58 -6.23 13.68
CA ALA A 179 10.13 -6.62 14.97
C ALA A 179 10.57 -8.09 15.00
N ALA A 180 9.77 -9.00 14.43
CA ALA A 180 10.06 -10.42 14.41
C ALA A 180 11.32 -10.77 13.58
N TRP A 181 11.59 -9.98 12.53
CA TRP A 181 12.71 -10.24 11.62
C TRP A 181 13.87 -9.24 11.74
N GLY A 182 13.76 -8.26 12.65
CA GLY A 182 14.82 -7.28 12.89
C GLY A 182 15.09 -6.37 11.69
N VAL A 183 14.06 -6.05 10.92
CA VAL A 183 14.14 -5.13 9.76
C VAL A 183 13.49 -3.78 10.08
N PRO A 184 13.82 -2.70 9.33
CA PRO A 184 13.17 -1.41 9.50
C PRO A 184 11.66 -1.51 9.24
N HIS A 185 10.85 -0.96 10.16
CA HIS A 185 9.41 -1.04 10.05
C HIS A 185 8.83 -0.16 8.93
N ASP A 186 9.52 0.90 8.58
CA ASP A 186 9.06 1.85 7.56
C ASP A 186 9.14 1.28 6.14
N ASP A 187 10.03 0.31 5.91
CA ASP A 187 10.24 -0.33 4.61
C ASP A 187 10.49 -1.85 4.71
N TRP A 188 9.70 -2.53 5.53
CA TRP A 188 9.78 -3.99 5.65
C TRP A 188 9.48 -4.71 4.32
N HIS A 189 8.73 -4.07 3.41
CA HIS A 189 8.43 -4.62 2.09
C HIS A 189 9.69 -4.84 1.27
N ALA A 190 10.57 -3.84 1.17
CA ALA A 190 11.83 -3.97 0.46
C ALA A 190 12.73 -5.01 1.12
N ALA A 191 12.81 -5.00 2.47
CA ALA A 191 13.66 -5.90 3.22
C ALA A 191 13.23 -7.38 3.12
N LEU A 192 11.93 -7.66 3.15
CA LEU A 192 11.40 -9.03 3.21
C LEU A 192 11.00 -9.57 1.84
N VAL A 193 10.37 -8.77 1.01
CA VAL A 193 9.83 -9.22 -0.30
C VAL A 193 10.57 -8.61 -1.49
N GLY A 194 11.52 -7.73 -1.26
CA GLY A 194 12.30 -7.10 -2.32
C GLY A 194 11.49 -6.15 -3.19
N VAL A 195 10.38 -5.63 -2.66
CA VAL A 195 9.48 -4.70 -3.36
C VAL A 195 9.48 -3.36 -2.64
N ASP A 196 9.86 -2.32 -3.35
CA ASP A 196 9.79 -0.96 -2.85
C ASP A 196 8.34 -0.57 -2.54
N ARG A 197 8.10 -0.05 -1.35
CA ARG A 197 6.78 0.41 -0.90
C ARG A 197 6.24 1.54 -1.77
N ALA A 198 7.08 2.43 -2.27
CA ALA A 198 6.66 3.47 -3.20
C ALA A 198 6.15 2.86 -4.52
N ALA A 199 6.78 1.78 -5.00
CA ALA A 199 6.30 1.04 -6.16
C ALA A 199 4.92 0.39 -5.92
N LEU A 200 4.67 -0.16 -4.72
CA LEU A 200 3.36 -0.68 -4.34
C LEU A 200 2.28 0.42 -4.32
N ILE A 201 2.60 1.56 -3.74
CA ILE A 201 1.71 2.73 -3.72
C ILE A 201 1.40 3.17 -5.16
N ARG A 202 2.41 3.30 -6.01
CA ARG A 202 2.24 3.69 -7.43
C ARG A 202 1.48 2.66 -8.25
N SER A 203 1.46 1.41 -7.84
CA SER A 203 0.73 0.35 -8.55
C SER A 203 -0.78 0.56 -8.61
N VAL A 204 -1.33 1.48 -7.83
CA VAL A 204 -2.75 1.90 -7.93
C VAL A 204 -3.03 2.59 -9.25
N TRP A 205 -2.03 3.27 -9.80
CA TRP A 205 -2.15 4.07 -10.99
C TRP A 205 -1.82 3.24 -12.23
N TRP A 206 -2.56 3.45 -13.30
CA TRP A 206 -2.28 2.82 -14.58
C TRP A 206 -1.71 3.86 -15.54
N PRO A 207 -0.56 3.62 -16.16
CA PRO A 207 -0.16 4.42 -17.30
C PRO A 207 -1.23 4.28 -18.38
N ARG A 208 -1.54 5.37 -19.08
CA ARG A 208 -2.41 5.32 -20.26
C ARG A 208 -1.88 4.24 -21.20
N GLU A 209 -2.77 3.43 -21.73
CA GLU A 209 -2.44 2.67 -22.93
C GLU A 209 -2.03 3.73 -23.97
N SER A 210 -0.78 3.65 -24.44
CA SER A 210 -0.32 4.43 -25.56
C SER A 210 -1.19 4.05 -26.76
N THR A 211 -2.10 4.96 -27.16
CA THR A 211 -2.81 4.88 -28.43
C THR A 211 -1.83 4.97 -29.60
#